data_51542550e3d398dff43a3357d1c2007e
#
_entry.id   51542550e3d398dff43a3357d1c2007e
#
_cell.length_a   1.000
_cell.length_b   1.000
_cell.length_c   1.000
_cell.angle_alpha   90.00
_cell.angle_beta   90.00
_cell.angle_gamma   90.00
#
_symmetry.space_group_name_H-M   'P 1'
#
loop_
_entity.id
_entity.type
_entity.pdbx_description
1 polymer ?
#
loop_
_entity_poly.entity_id
_entity_poly.type
_entity_poly.pdbx_seq_one_letter_code
_entity_poly.pdbx_strand_id
1 'polypeptide(L)'
;MDITKNNFAEQIDNITKNLKRSCFVGLDAEFTAILSGDGFKHRLFDTNKERYDLIKNEVSKMIMTQVGLTMFQYEREFDNYAAIGYTFHLCPQALADIDQSFIFQASTLKFLCKHNFDFNKFIYDGIPYLSRHEEKIIRQMIHDKTLNSNLIQKMEIEDEKKLQQCCSEVSRWLTSGEGETLYFDIESPVLRYIIHNEIRLRFPDVLTTDSLGNSNKVLIYRDKYVEGANSAPMAVLEDNLMNNILGFSQIINLLVEHKKPIIGHNLFLDVVLLHSQFIGPLPKYYSAFKKNVNNLFPIIFDTKYISHEMGKKLSYDELWNSNKLQDLYEFFSEGKCKKLEKGINFIKLSTPFNVKQSYHEAGWDSYCSGYCFIRLGHWAACETSGSYRPVGPKEKLAALDFYCNKINVIRGAVPYMNLVSDDPPSHRPTLLHIKSMKERMINIAKISSVIESSGSVDIKRYGNRTALIAAGTRNT
;
A
#
# COMPACT_ATOMS: atom_id res chain seq x y z
N MET A 1 7.49 -12.84 -4.40
CA MET A 1 7.93 -12.50 -5.79
C MET A 1 8.01 -11.01 -5.91
N ASP A 2 9.18 -10.47 -6.36
CA ASP A 2 9.31 -9.03 -6.64
C ASP A 2 8.60 -8.66 -7.93
N ILE A 3 7.82 -7.60 -7.87
CA ILE A 3 7.10 -7.01 -8.99
C ILE A 3 7.61 -5.58 -9.18
N THR A 4 8.13 -5.32 -10.36
CA THR A 4 8.62 -4.02 -10.82
C THR A 4 7.94 -3.66 -12.15
N LYS A 5 8.18 -2.47 -12.69
CA LYS A 5 7.65 -2.09 -14.01
C LYS A 5 8.03 -3.08 -15.12
N ASN A 6 9.17 -3.78 -14.95
CA ASN A 6 9.72 -4.68 -15.99
C ASN A 6 8.94 -6.00 -16.14
N ASN A 7 8.25 -6.46 -15.10
CA ASN A 7 7.47 -7.70 -15.12
C ASN A 7 5.99 -7.53 -14.75
N PHE A 8 5.55 -6.31 -14.44
CA PHE A 8 4.19 -6.04 -13.99
C PHE A 8 3.13 -6.48 -15.01
N ALA A 9 3.33 -6.11 -16.29
CA ALA A 9 2.39 -6.43 -17.35
C ALA A 9 2.23 -7.95 -17.58
N GLU A 10 3.30 -8.73 -17.38
CA GLU A 10 3.26 -10.19 -17.50
C GLU A 10 2.56 -10.85 -16.29
N GLN A 11 2.65 -10.22 -15.12
CA GLN A 11 2.17 -10.80 -13.88
C GLN A 11 0.74 -10.38 -13.51
N ILE A 12 0.18 -9.32 -14.09
CA ILE A 12 -1.12 -8.77 -13.70
C ILE A 12 -2.25 -9.80 -13.78
N ASP A 13 -2.26 -10.65 -14.80
CA ASP A 13 -3.28 -11.71 -14.97
C ASP A 13 -3.16 -12.80 -13.90
N ASN A 14 -1.93 -13.19 -13.56
CA ASN A 14 -1.65 -14.15 -12.49
C ASN A 14 -2.06 -13.59 -11.13
N ILE A 15 -1.73 -12.33 -10.87
CA ILE A 15 -2.09 -11.62 -9.64
C ILE A 15 -3.62 -11.55 -9.52
N THR A 16 -4.31 -11.15 -10.60
CA THR A 16 -5.77 -11.09 -10.65
C THR A 16 -6.42 -12.46 -10.37
N LYS A 17 -5.90 -13.52 -10.98
CA LYS A 17 -6.38 -14.89 -10.78
C LYS A 17 -6.17 -15.33 -9.32
N ASN A 18 -5.02 -15.06 -8.75
CA ASN A 18 -4.71 -15.43 -7.38
C ASN A 18 -5.55 -14.63 -6.37
N LEU A 19 -5.77 -13.34 -6.63
CA LEU A 19 -6.67 -12.50 -5.83
C LEU A 19 -8.10 -13.03 -5.83
N LYS A 20 -8.64 -13.38 -7.00
CA LYS A 20 -9.99 -13.96 -7.12
C LYS A 20 -10.15 -15.22 -6.28
N ARG A 21 -9.13 -16.07 -6.26
CA ARG A 21 -9.13 -17.36 -5.53
C ARG A 21 -8.84 -17.21 -4.04
N SER A 22 -8.28 -16.10 -3.60
CA SER A 22 -7.92 -15.90 -2.19
C SER A 22 -9.15 -15.81 -1.28
N CYS A 23 -9.00 -16.31 -0.05
CA CYS A 23 -9.96 -16.13 1.04
C CYS A 23 -9.82 -14.74 1.66
N PHE A 24 -8.59 -14.25 1.75
CA PHE A 24 -8.22 -12.93 2.24
C PHE A 24 -6.82 -12.56 1.73
N VAL A 25 -6.44 -11.30 1.93
CA VAL A 25 -5.16 -10.74 1.49
C VAL A 25 -4.42 -10.14 2.68
N GLY A 26 -3.17 -10.57 2.89
CA GLY A 26 -2.23 -9.89 3.79
C GLY A 26 -1.71 -8.62 3.11
N LEU A 27 -1.60 -7.52 3.84
CA LEU A 27 -1.10 -6.24 3.36
C LEU A 27 -0.11 -5.64 4.35
N ASP A 28 0.98 -5.10 3.82
CA ASP A 28 1.95 -4.29 4.54
C ASP A 28 2.60 -3.29 3.57
N ALA A 29 3.23 -2.21 4.06
CA ALA A 29 3.90 -1.25 3.19
C ALA A 29 5.11 -0.59 3.84
N GLU A 30 6.11 -0.21 3.01
CA GLU A 30 7.24 0.62 3.40
C GLU A 30 7.08 2.05 2.86
N PHE A 31 7.54 3.04 3.62
CA PHE A 31 7.26 4.45 3.38
C PHE A 31 8.53 5.29 3.25
N THR A 32 8.42 6.46 2.59
CA THR A 32 9.52 7.44 2.52
C THR A 32 9.72 8.21 3.82
N ALA A 33 8.70 8.30 4.67
CA ALA A 33 8.77 8.94 5.97
C ALA A 33 7.79 8.29 6.95
N ILE A 34 8.19 8.22 8.21
CA ILE A 34 7.32 7.91 9.33
C ILE A 34 7.33 9.17 10.17
N LEU A 35 6.22 9.89 10.19
CA LEU A 35 6.09 11.16 10.87
C LEU A 35 6.64 11.09 12.31
N SER A 36 7.93 11.35 12.46
CA SER A 36 8.67 11.30 13.70
C SER A 36 9.37 12.65 13.90
N GLY A 37 9.02 13.34 14.93
CA GLY A 37 9.56 14.64 15.31
C GLY A 37 8.70 15.23 16.41
N ASP A 38 9.12 16.34 17.02
CA ASP A 38 8.38 16.92 18.15
C ASP A 38 6.92 17.31 17.81
N GLY A 39 6.62 17.58 16.55
CA GLY A 39 5.26 17.86 16.05
C GLY A 39 4.40 16.59 15.81
N PHE A 40 5.03 15.42 15.60
CA PHE A 40 4.35 14.18 15.20
C PHE A 40 4.53 13.02 16.19
N LYS A 41 5.14 13.27 17.34
CA LYS A 41 5.27 12.25 18.38
C LYS A 41 3.88 11.76 18.79
N HIS A 42 3.64 10.46 18.61
CA HIS A 42 2.40 9.83 19.08
C HIS A 42 2.24 10.04 20.58
N ARG A 43 1.23 10.80 20.96
CA ARG A 43 0.98 11.18 22.35
C ARG A 43 -0.24 10.45 22.89
N LEU A 44 -0.18 10.11 24.17
CA LEU A 44 -1.32 9.52 24.90
C LEU A 44 -2.54 10.43 24.98
N PHE A 45 -2.33 11.73 24.76
CA PHE A 45 -3.40 12.74 24.73
C PHE A 45 -4.20 12.72 23.42
N ASP A 46 -3.59 12.27 22.31
CA ASP A 46 -4.16 12.45 20.98
C ASP A 46 -5.36 11.55 20.80
N THR A 47 -6.50 12.13 20.46
CA THR A 47 -7.61 11.41 19.88
C THR A 47 -7.27 10.95 18.46
N ASN A 48 -7.96 9.94 17.95
CA ASN A 48 -7.76 9.48 16.58
C ASN A 48 -8.03 10.60 15.56
N LYS A 49 -9.00 11.48 15.85
CA LYS A 49 -9.31 12.65 15.03
C LYS A 49 -8.13 13.63 14.99
N GLU A 50 -7.58 14.01 16.15
CA GLU A 50 -6.42 14.92 16.21
C GLU A 50 -5.23 14.32 15.47
N ARG A 51 -4.98 13.02 15.63
CA ARG A 51 -3.93 12.30 14.91
C ARG A 51 -4.16 12.29 13.40
N TYR A 52 -5.39 12.04 12.96
CA TYR A 52 -5.75 12.14 11.55
C TYR A 52 -5.51 13.55 11.00
N ASP A 53 -5.93 14.59 11.72
CA ASP A 53 -5.77 15.99 11.30
C ASP A 53 -4.28 16.38 11.20
N LEU A 54 -3.41 15.88 12.09
CA LEU A 54 -1.96 16.06 12.01
C LEU A 54 -1.37 15.37 10.76
N ILE A 55 -1.69 14.10 10.56
CA ILE A 55 -1.17 13.33 9.43
C ILE A 55 -1.64 13.91 8.10
N LYS A 56 -2.90 14.30 8.00
CA LYS A 56 -3.49 14.84 6.78
C LYS A 56 -2.70 16.01 6.20
N ASN A 57 -2.10 16.86 7.03
CA ASN A 57 -1.35 18.01 6.58
C ASN A 57 0.02 17.66 5.96
N GLU A 58 0.56 16.49 6.28
CA GLU A 58 1.90 16.07 5.86
C GLU A 58 1.89 14.86 4.91
N VAL A 59 0.79 14.12 4.89
CA VAL A 59 0.71 12.84 4.15
C VAL A 59 0.92 13.02 2.65
N SER A 60 0.57 14.16 2.08
CA SER A 60 0.78 14.46 0.67
C SER A 60 2.25 14.50 0.25
N LYS A 61 3.15 14.64 1.22
CA LYS A 61 4.61 14.63 1.02
C LYS A 61 5.23 13.23 1.16
N MET A 62 4.46 12.26 1.59
CA MET A 62 4.91 10.90 1.86
C MET A 62 4.36 9.94 0.82
N ILE A 63 5.13 8.94 0.44
CA ILE A 63 4.67 7.88 -0.44
C ILE A 63 5.01 6.49 0.11
N MET A 64 4.21 5.50 -0.29
CA MET A 64 4.56 4.10 -0.22
C MET A 64 5.59 3.79 -1.29
N THR A 65 6.74 3.27 -0.91
CA THR A 65 7.83 2.87 -1.80
C THR A 65 7.75 1.39 -2.15
N GLN A 66 7.17 0.61 -1.25
CA GLN A 66 6.98 -0.82 -1.40
C GLN A 66 5.64 -1.22 -0.80
N VAL A 67 4.91 -2.09 -1.48
CA VAL A 67 3.68 -2.70 -0.98
C VAL A 67 3.79 -4.21 -1.07
N GLY A 68 3.55 -4.87 0.04
CA GLY A 68 3.45 -6.32 0.13
C GLY A 68 2.01 -6.77 0.09
N LEU A 69 1.69 -7.71 -0.80
CA LEU A 69 0.40 -8.39 -0.83
C LEU A 69 0.61 -9.90 -0.81
N THR A 70 0.04 -10.57 0.17
CA THR A 70 0.04 -12.03 0.22
C THR A 70 -1.38 -12.57 0.13
N MET A 71 -1.64 -13.35 -0.89
CA MET A 71 -2.95 -13.94 -1.18
C MET A 71 -3.04 -15.33 -0.55
N PHE A 72 -3.92 -15.49 0.44
CA PHE A 72 -4.13 -16.74 1.15
C PHE A 72 -5.30 -17.49 0.52
N GLN A 73 -5.01 -18.66 -0.04
CA GLN A 73 -5.99 -19.57 -0.66
C GLN A 73 -6.16 -20.80 0.24
N TYR A 74 -7.40 -21.24 0.43
CA TYR A 74 -7.68 -22.44 1.21
C TYR A 74 -7.89 -23.64 0.30
N GLU A 75 -7.06 -24.67 0.49
CA GLU A 75 -7.09 -25.93 -0.24
C GLU A 75 -7.91 -26.96 0.54
N ARG A 76 -9.18 -27.11 0.19
CA ARG A 76 -10.14 -27.94 0.93
C ARG A 76 -9.74 -29.41 1.02
N GLU A 77 -9.12 -29.95 -0.02
CA GLU A 77 -8.72 -31.37 -0.08
C GLU A 77 -7.66 -31.72 0.97
N PHE A 78 -6.80 -30.75 1.32
CA PHE A 78 -5.69 -30.95 2.24
C PHE A 78 -5.90 -30.24 3.59
N ASP A 79 -7.00 -29.52 3.75
CA ASP A 79 -7.26 -28.66 4.92
C ASP A 79 -6.10 -27.70 5.22
N ASN A 80 -5.49 -27.16 4.18
CA ASN A 80 -4.30 -26.30 4.23
C ASN A 80 -4.55 -24.94 3.62
N TYR A 81 -3.59 -24.02 3.84
CA TYR A 81 -3.52 -22.75 3.15
C TYR A 81 -2.31 -22.71 2.22
N ALA A 82 -2.52 -22.23 0.99
CA ALA A 82 -1.45 -21.77 0.11
C ALA A 82 -1.36 -20.25 0.18
N ALA A 83 -0.16 -19.73 0.44
CA ALA A 83 0.13 -18.31 0.49
C ALA A 83 0.99 -17.93 -0.73
N ILE A 84 0.56 -16.94 -1.49
CA ILE A 84 1.24 -16.43 -2.68
C ILE A 84 1.56 -14.97 -2.41
N GLY A 85 2.84 -14.67 -2.17
CA GLY A 85 3.30 -13.34 -1.78
C GLY A 85 3.91 -12.56 -2.95
N TYR A 86 3.60 -11.28 -3.02
CA TYR A 86 4.12 -10.31 -3.98
C TYR A 86 4.66 -9.09 -3.24
N THR A 87 5.81 -8.60 -3.72
CA THR A 87 6.42 -7.35 -3.25
C THR A 87 6.45 -6.38 -4.43
N PHE A 88 5.63 -5.35 -4.39
CA PHE A 88 5.56 -4.32 -5.42
C PHE A 88 6.47 -3.16 -5.06
N HIS A 89 7.37 -2.79 -5.96
CA HIS A 89 8.20 -1.59 -5.83
C HIS A 89 7.53 -0.45 -6.58
N LEU A 90 7.25 0.68 -5.94
CA LEU A 90 6.43 1.76 -6.47
C LEU A 90 7.20 3.05 -6.56
N CYS A 91 7.17 3.72 -7.72
CA CYS A 91 7.71 5.07 -7.86
C CYS A 91 6.77 5.93 -8.72
N PRO A 92 6.34 7.12 -8.25
CA PRO A 92 5.54 8.01 -9.07
C PRO A 92 6.35 8.47 -10.29
N GLN A 93 5.68 8.68 -11.40
CA GLN A 93 6.28 9.22 -12.61
C GLN A 93 5.57 10.52 -13.02
N ALA A 94 6.33 11.50 -13.47
CA ALA A 94 5.77 12.72 -14.03
C ALA A 94 5.01 12.39 -15.34
N LEU A 95 3.82 12.94 -15.50
CA LEU A 95 2.98 12.76 -16.68
C LEU A 95 2.12 13.99 -16.92
N ALA A 96 2.26 14.60 -18.07
CA ALA A 96 1.52 15.84 -18.40
C ALA A 96 1.69 16.89 -17.29
N ASP A 97 0.60 17.39 -16.70
CA ASP A 97 0.65 18.34 -15.59
C ASP A 97 0.74 17.69 -14.20
N ILE A 98 0.81 16.35 -14.15
CA ILE A 98 0.97 15.60 -12.91
C ILE A 98 2.46 15.42 -12.64
N ASP A 99 2.97 16.09 -11.60
CA ASP A 99 4.36 15.96 -11.13
C ASP A 99 4.35 15.95 -9.60
N GLN A 100 4.46 14.76 -9.02
CA GLN A 100 4.36 14.55 -7.58
C GLN A 100 5.69 14.76 -6.87
N SER A 101 5.77 15.78 -6.03
CA SER A 101 6.90 15.97 -5.11
C SER A 101 6.71 15.16 -3.83
N PHE A 102 7.75 14.48 -3.37
CA PHE A 102 7.75 13.75 -2.11
C PHE A 102 9.08 13.90 -1.36
N ILE A 103 9.07 13.59 -0.06
CA ILE A 103 10.25 13.70 0.80
C ILE A 103 10.71 12.34 1.29
N PHE A 104 12.01 12.19 1.50
CA PHE A 104 12.59 11.13 2.32
C PHE A 104 13.03 11.71 3.68
N GLN A 105 12.56 11.09 4.76
CA GLN A 105 13.04 11.41 6.10
C GLN A 105 14.35 10.66 6.37
N ALA A 106 15.39 11.38 6.82
CA ALA A 106 16.72 10.78 7.03
C ALA A 106 16.73 9.58 8.00
N SER A 107 15.89 9.59 9.03
CA SER A 107 15.74 8.47 9.95
C SER A 107 15.11 7.25 9.28
N THR A 108 14.15 7.46 8.37
CA THR A 108 13.52 6.41 7.58
C THR A 108 14.49 5.83 6.56
N LEU A 109 15.26 6.68 5.86
CA LEU A 109 16.34 6.21 4.98
C LEU A 109 17.32 5.30 5.74
N LYS A 110 17.79 5.74 6.91
CA LYS A 110 18.68 4.93 7.76
C LYS A 110 18.03 3.59 8.14
N PHE A 111 16.74 3.59 8.44
CA PHE A 111 15.98 2.39 8.77
C PHE A 111 15.90 1.45 7.55
N LEU A 112 15.49 1.94 6.40
CA LEU A 112 15.40 1.15 5.15
C LEU A 112 16.76 0.56 4.76
N CYS A 113 17.85 1.35 4.84
CA CYS A 113 19.22 0.84 4.60
C CYS A 113 19.59 -0.30 5.56
N LYS A 114 19.24 -0.19 6.84
CA LYS A 114 19.50 -1.23 7.84
C LYS A 114 18.79 -2.56 7.50
N HIS A 115 17.64 -2.48 6.86
CA HIS A 115 16.82 -3.62 6.48
C HIS A 115 17.01 -4.03 4.99
N ASN A 116 18.10 -3.58 4.37
CA ASN A 116 18.49 -3.94 2.98
C ASN A 116 17.43 -3.61 1.93
N PHE A 117 16.68 -2.52 2.11
CA PHE A 117 15.74 -2.02 1.11
C PHE A 117 16.47 -1.71 -0.21
N ASP A 118 15.96 -2.21 -1.33
CA ASP A 118 16.55 -2.01 -2.64
C ASP A 118 16.06 -0.71 -3.28
N PHE A 119 16.84 0.36 -3.08
CA PHE A 119 16.55 1.68 -3.66
C PHE A 119 16.63 1.70 -5.19
N ASN A 120 17.40 0.80 -5.81
CA ASN A 120 17.46 0.72 -7.27
C ASN A 120 16.14 0.22 -7.84
N LYS A 121 15.55 -0.83 -7.25
CA LYS A 121 14.22 -1.30 -7.64
C LYS A 121 13.16 -0.23 -7.44
N PHE A 122 13.26 0.57 -6.37
CA PHE A 122 12.34 1.67 -6.14
C PHE A 122 12.48 2.76 -7.21
N ILE A 123 13.70 3.31 -7.41
CA ILE A 123 13.93 4.50 -8.24
C ILE A 123 13.89 4.16 -9.74
N TYR A 124 14.63 3.11 -10.15
CA TYR A 124 14.78 2.79 -11.57
C TYR A 124 13.70 1.87 -12.10
N ASP A 125 13.20 0.93 -11.29
CA ASP A 125 12.29 -0.12 -11.72
C ASP A 125 10.92 -0.01 -11.06
N GLY A 126 10.64 1.07 -10.33
CA GLY A 126 9.37 1.28 -9.65
C GLY A 126 8.19 1.33 -10.61
N ILE A 127 7.12 0.67 -10.22
CA ILE A 127 5.86 0.66 -10.96
C ILE A 127 5.20 2.04 -10.81
N PRO A 128 4.80 2.69 -11.90
CA PRO A 128 4.04 3.93 -11.83
C PRO A 128 2.66 3.71 -11.23
N TYR A 129 2.03 4.78 -10.83
CA TYR A 129 0.64 4.78 -10.37
C TYR A 129 0.02 6.16 -10.54
N LEU A 130 -1.30 6.20 -10.61
CA LEU A 130 -2.10 7.42 -10.54
C LEU A 130 -3.17 7.25 -9.46
N SER A 131 -3.48 8.29 -8.71
CA SER A 131 -4.68 8.29 -7.89
C SER A 131 -5.93 8.30 -8.79
N ARG A 132 -7.08 7.87 -8.26
CA ARG A 132 -8.35 7.96 -8.98
C ARG A 132 -8.71 9.40 -9.37
N HIS A 133 -8.19 10.38 -8.63
CA HIS A 133 -8.37 11.78 -8.97
C HIS A 133 -7.55 12.15 -10.21
N GLU A 134 -6.30 11.77 -10.27
CA GLU A 134 -5.39 11.99 -11.40
C GLU A 134 -5.83 11.19 -12.63
N GLU A 135 -6.27 9.94 -12.46
CA GLU A 135 -6.86 9.14 -13.54
C GLU A 135 -8.01 9.88 -14.23
N LYS A 136 -8.90 10.51 -13.46
CA LYS A 136 -10.01 11.30 -14.01
C LYS A 136 -9.52 12.49 -14.82
N ILE A 137 -8.46 13.16 -14.38
CA ILE A 137 -7.86 14.29 -15.09
C ILE A 137 -7.33 13.82 -16.46
N ILE A 138 -6.55 12.73 -16.48
CA ILE A 138 -5.99 12.19 -17.73
C ILE A 138 -7.11 11.72 -18.68
N ARG A 139 -8.11 11.01 -18.18
CA ARG A 139 -9.27 10.59 -19.00
C ARG A 139 -10.04 11.78 -19.57
N GLN A 140 -10.14 12.89 -18.83
CA GLN A 140 -10.73 14.12 -19.33
C GLN A 140 -9.87 14.73 -20.44
N MET A 141 -8.54 14.77 -20.29
CA MET A 141 -7.63 15.24 -21.34
C MET A 141 -7.71 14.38 -22.61
N ILE A 142 -7.89 13.07 -22.48
CA ILE A 142 -8.13 12.17 -23.63
C ILE A 142 -9.44 12.53 -24.31
N HIS A 143 -10.53 12.67 -23.57
CA HIS A 143 -11.84 13.02 -24.09
C HIS A 143 -11.81 14.37 -24.84
N ASP A 144 -11.15 15.37 -24.27
CA ASP A 144 -11.02 16.72 -24.82
C ASP A 144 -9.95 16.81 -25.93
N LYS A 145 -9.25 15.70 -26.25
CA LYS A 145 -8.17 15.60 -27.23
C LYS A 145 -6.99 16.55 -26.97
N THR A 146 -6.76 16.88 -25.70
CA THR A 146 -5.67 17.77 -25.25
C THR A 146 -4.46 17.03 -24.73
N LEU A 147 -4.56 15.73 -24.47
CA LEU A 147 -3.47 14.96 -23.86
C LEU A 147 -2.19 14.99 -24.71
N ASN A 148 -2.28 14.69 -26.02
CA ASN A 148 -1.10 14.63 -26.88
C ASN A 148 -0.34 15.95 -26.91
N SER A 149 -1.03 17.08 -27.05
CA SER A 149 -0.39 18.41 -27.05
C SER A 149 0.26 18.73 -25.71
N ASN A 150 -0.36 18.36 -24.61
CA ASN A 150 0.21 18.55 -23.26
C ASN A 150 1.46 17.69 -23.05
N LEU A 151 1.43 16.42 -23.45
CA LEU A 151 2.59 15.52 -23.37
C LEU A 151 3.76 16.04 -24.22
N ILE A 152 3.51 16.52 -25.43
CA ILE A 152 4.55 17.10 -26.30
C ILE A 152 5.15 18.35 -25.66
N GLN A 153 4.33 19.22 -25.09
CA GLN A 153 4.80 20.46 -24.44
C GLN A 153 5.74 20.19 -23.26
N LYS A 154 5.54 19.05 -22.56
CA LYS A 154 6.32 18.64 -21.37
C LYS A 154 7.40 17.61 -21.69
N MET A 155 7.59 17.28 -22.97
CA MET A 155 8.52 16.26 -23.42
C MET A 155 9.99 16.63 -23.12
N GLU A 156 10.77 15.65 -22.71
CA GLU A 156 12.22 15.81 -22.54
C GLU A 156 12.92 15.92 -23.88
N ILE A 157 14.05 16.62 -23.90
CA ILE A 157 14.83 16.87 -25.13
C ILE A 157 15.25 15.56 -25.84
N GLU A 158 15.52 14.51 -25.09
CA GLU A 158 15.89 13.20 -25.65
C GLU A 158 14.71 12.51 -26.35
N ASP A 159 13.54 12.54 -25.75
CA ASP A 159 12.31 12.02 -26.35
C ASP A 159 11.89 12.82 -27.58
N GLU A 160 12.04 14.15 -27.55
CA GLU A 160 11.81 15.00 -28.72
C GLU A 160 12.75 14.65 -29.89
N LYS A 161 14.04 14.45 -29.62
CA LYS A 161 15.00 13.98 -30.65
C LYS A 161 14.60 12.64 -31.22
N LYS A 162 14.17 11.69 -30.36
CA LYS A 162 13.71 10.37 -30.79
C LYS A 162 12.47 10.47 -31.68
N LEU A 163 11.49 11.28 -31.28
CA LEU A 163 10.30 11.55 -32.08
C LEU A 163 10.65 12.12 -33.46
N GLN A 164 11.52 13.13 -33.53
CA GLN A 164 11.96 13.74 -34.79
C GLN A 164 12.73 12.74 -35.68
N GLN A 165 13.55 11.89 -35.08
CA GLN A 165 14.23 10.80 -35.78
C GLN A 165 13.22 9.84 -36.40
N CYS A 166 12.22 9.35 -35.63
CA CYS A 166 11.18 8.47 -36.13
C CYS A 166 10.42 9.10 -37.31
N CYS A 167 10.00 10.36 -37.18
CA CYS A 167 9.31 11.07 -38.26
C CYS A 167 10.19 11.22 -39.52
N SER A 168 11.48 11.51 -39.36
CA SER A 168 12.43 11.62 -40.49
C SER A 168 12.63 10.29 -41.19
N GLU A 169 12.70 9.19 -40.44
CA GLU A 169 12.81 7.84 -41.00
C GLU A 169 11.55 7.43 -41.75
N VAL A 170 10.34 7.73 -41.23
CA VAL A 170 9.09 7.51 -41.94
C VAL A 170 9.04 8.29 -43.26
N SER A 171 9.43 9.57 -43.25
CA SER A 171 9.49 10.39 -44.48
C SER A 171 10.43 9.81 -45.53
N ARG A 172 11.63 9.38 -45.12
CA ARG A 172 12.62 8.74 -45.98
C ARG A 172 12.11 7.40 -46.54
N TRP A 173 11.51 6.56 -45.70
CA TRP A 173 10.94 5.28 -46.08
C TRP A 173 9.79 5.43 -47.09
N LEU A 174 8.92 6.42 -46.88
CA LEU A 174 7.85 6.73 -47.86
C LEU A 174 8.39 7.16 -49.22
N THR A 175 9.49 7.93 -49.20
CA THR A 175 10.14 8.43 -50.46
C THR A 175 10.93 7.36 -51.21
N SER A 176 11.62 6.44 -50.47
CA SER A 176 12.40 5.37 -51.06
C SER A 176 11.57 4.31 -51.79
N GLY A 177 10.34 4.13 -51.36
CA GLY A 177 9.45 3.10 -51.90
C GLY A 177 9.80 1.67 -51.47
N GLU A 178 10.84 1.49 -50.67
CA GLU A 178 11.34 0.18 -50.24
C GLU A 178 10.61 -0.36 -48.99
N GLY A 179 10.24 -1.65 -49.04
CA GLY A 179 9.61 -2.34 -47.93
C GLY A 179 8.15 -1.99 -47.70
N GLU A 180 7.37 -2.95 -47.19
CA GLU A 180 5.94 -2.79 -46.89
C GLU A 180 5.73 -2.28 -45.46
N THR A 181 6.70 -2.53 -44.56
CA THR A 181 6.59 -2.21 -43.14
C THR A 181 7.85 -1.53 -42.61
N LEU A 182 7.67 -0.62 -41.67
CA LEU A 182 8.72 0.00 -40.88
C LEU A 182 8.41 -0.24 -39.40
N TYR A 183 9.39 -0.41 -38.54
CA TYR A 183 9.17 -0.54 -37.11
C TYR A 183 10.16 0.27 -36.28
N PHE A 184 9.72 0.74 -35.12
CA PHE A 184 10.55 1.38 -34.11
C PHE A 184 10.44 0.64 -32.79
N ASP A 185 11.57 0.49 -32.09
CA ASP A 185 11.60 -0.04 -30.72
C ASP A 185 11.59 1.14 -29.74
N ILE A 186 10.51 1.28 -28.98
CA ILE A 186 10.24 2.41 -28.09
C ILE A 186 9.81 1.86 -26.72
N GLU A 187 10.68 1.94 -25.75
CA GLU A 187 10.41 1.42 -24.39
C GLU A 187 9.33 2.23 -23.66
N SER A 188 9.37 3.56 -23.77
CA SER A 188 8.41 4.45 -23.09
C SER A 188 7.00 4.34 -23.67
N PRO A 189 5.98 3.92 -22.88
CA PRO A 189 4.58 3.86 -23.35
C PRO A 189 4.03 5.25 -23.74
N VAL A 190 4.47 6.29 -23.03
CA VAL A 190 4.07 7.68 -23.31
C VAL A 190 4.64 8.13 -24.65
N LEU A 191 5.93 7.88 -24.89
CA LEU A 191 6.57 8.23 -26.17
C LEU A 191 5.95 7.43 -27.33
N ARG A 192 5.62 6.14 -27.12
CA ARG A 192 4.89 5.34 -28.14
C ARG A 192 3.56 5.99 -28.52
N TYR A 193 2.77 6.36 -27.54
CA TYR A 193 1.50 7.03 -27.76
C TYR A 193 1.67 8.34 -28.56
N ILE A 194 2.66 9.16 -28.21
CA ILE A 194 2.99 10.39 -28.95
C ILE A 194 3.41 10.08 -30.39
N ILE A 195 4.29 9.10 -30.59
CA ILE A 195 4.76 8.69 -31.92
C ILE A 195 3.58 8.25 -32.80
N HIS A 196 2.66 7.42 -32.29
CA HIS A 196 1.45 7.03 -33.02
C HIS A 196 0.63 8.25 -33.44
N ASN A 197 0.40 9.19 -32.54
CA ASN A 197 -0.38 10.40 -32.82
C ASN A 197 0.32 11.29 -33.88
N GLU A 198 1.61 11.56 -33.69
CA GLU A 198 2.36 12.45 -34.58
C GLU A 198 2.56 11.86 -35.98
N ILE A 199 2.82 10.53 -36.08
CA ILE A 199 2.94 9.87 -37.37
C ILE A 199 1.61 9.93 -38.13
N ARG A 200 0.50 9.63 -37.50
CA ARG A 200 -0.84 9.69 -38.11
C ARG A 200 -1.24 11.11 -38.52
N LEU A 201 -0.83 12.10 -37.73
CA LEU A 201 -1.09 13.49 -38.05
C LEU A 201 -0.25 13.98 -39.24
N ARG A 202 1.05 13.62 -39.29
CA ARG A 202 1.99 14.11 -40.31
C ARG A 202 1.93 13.30 -41.61
N PHE A 203 1.55 12.04 -41.53
CA PHE A 203 1.56 11.10 -42.65
C PHE A 203 0.20 10.35 -42.73
N PRO A 204 -0.83 10.99 -43.29
CA PRO A 204 -2.19 10.42 -43.28
C PRO A 204 -2.35 9.14 -44.14
N ASP A 205 -1.38 8.87 -45.00
CA ASP A 205 -1.38 7.66 -45.87
C ASP A 205 -0.73 6.44 -45.23
N VAL A 206 -0.37 6.48 -43.93
CA VAL A 206 0.22 5.36 -43.21
C VAL A 206 -0.69 4.87 -42.09
N LEU A 207 -0.65 3.55 -41.84
CA LEU A 207 -1.28 2.92 -40.71
C LEU A 207 -0.26 2.63 -39.61
N THR A 208 -0.63 2.84 -38.37
CA THR A 208 0.25 2.52 -37.23
C THR A 208 -0.47 1.58 -36.26
N THR A 209 0.25 0.60 -35.72
CA THR A 209 -0.24 -0.29 -34.67
C THR A 209 0.88 -0.69 -33.73
N ASP A 210 0.55 -1.04 -32.50
CA ASP A 210 1.49 -1.77 -31.63
C ASP A 210 1.63 -3.20 -32.16
N SER A 211 2.81 -3.80 -32.02
CA SER A 211 2.97 -5.21 -32.36
C SER A 211 2.16 -6.08 -31.39
N LEU A 212 1.64 -7.18 -31.88
CA LEU A 212 0.90 -8.17 -31.11
C LEU A 212 1.77 -8.71 -29.95
N GLY A 213 1.31 -8.53 -28.71
CA GLY A 213 2.01 -8.91 -27.51
C GLY A 213 2.70 -7.74 -26.81
N ASN A 214 3.40 -8.03 -25.69
CA ASN A 214 4.12 -7.06 -24.86
C ASN A 214 5.38 -6.47 -25.53
N SER A 215 5.37 -6.26 -26.86
CA SER A 215 6.53 -5.73 -27.54
C SER A 215 6.51 -4.21 -27.53
N ASN A 216 7.66 -3.62 -27.29
CA ASN A 216 7.88 -2.18 -27.37
C ASN A 216 7.93 -1.64 -28.79
N LYS A 217 7.34 -2.37 -29.76
CA LYS A 217 7.49 -2.07 -31.20
C LYS A 217 6.26 -1.34 -31.74
N VAL A 218 6.49 -0.17 -32.29
CA VAL A 218 5.54 0.57 -33.13
C VAL A 218 5.72 0.08 -34.57
N LEU A 219 4.68 -0.48 -35.14
CA LEU A 219 4.67 -0.95 -36.53
C LEU A 219 3.97 0.09 -37.40
N ILE A 220 4.51 0.35 -38.58
CA ILE A 220 4.01 1.31 -39.56
C ILE A 220 3.86 0.59 -40.91
N TYR A 221 2.71 0.75 -41.54
CA TYR A 221 2.34 0.13 -42.82
C TYR A 221 1.94 1.19 -43.83
N ARG A 222 2.12 0.91 -45.12
CA ARG A 222 1.51 1.68 -46.21
C ARG A 222 0.08 1.27 -46.38
N ASP A 223 -0.85 2.23 -46.36
CA ASP A 223 -2.30 2.02 -46.28
C ASP A 223 -2.89 1.13 -47.41
N LYS A 224 -2.23 1.00 -48.55
CA LYS A 224 -2.90 0.49 -49.74
C LYS A 224 -2.66 -0.99 -50.07
N TYR A 225 -1.80 -1.73 -49.35
CA TYR A 225 -1.31 -3.02 -49.86
C TYR A 225 -1.20 -4.20 -48.87
N VAL A 226 -1.61 -4.06 -47.61
CA VAL A 226 -1.53 -5.18 -46.68
C VAL A 226 -2.93 -5.68 -46.36
N GLU A 227 -3.34 -6.79 -47.00
CA GLU A 227 -4.58 -7.51 -46.63
C GLU A 227 -4.51 -7.86 -45.13
N GLY A 228 -5.42 -7.31 -44.34
CA GLY A 228 -5.49 -7.52 -42.87
C GLY A 228 -4.75 -6.54 -41.99
N ALA A 229 -3.99 -5.58 -42.52
CA ALA A 229 -3.40 -4.49 -41.74
C ALA A 229 -4.44 -3.41 -41.42
N ASN A 230 -4.96 -3.45 -40.20
CA ASN A 230 -5.80 -2.37 -39.70
C ASN A 230 -4.99 -1.48 -38.76
N SER A 231 -5.10 -0.17 -38.93
CA SER A 231 -4.60 0.77 -37.91
C SER A 231 -5.30 0.44 -36.59
N ALA A 232 -4.53 0.31 -35.50
CA ALA A 232 -5.16 0.17 -34.20
C ALA A 232 -6.10 1.34 -33.96
N PRO A 233 -7.38 1.11 -33.59
CA PRO A 233 -8.27 2.21 -33.25
C PRO A 233 -7.61 3.11 -32.20
N MET A 234 -7.82 4.41 -32.26
CA MET A 234 -7.21 5.36 -31.31
C MET A 234 -7.55 4.98 -29.88
N ALA A 235 -8.78 4.52 -29.64
CA ALA A 235 -9.21 4.05 -28.33
C ALA A 235 -8.34 2.89 -27.78
N VAL A 236 -7.83 2.00 -28.61
CA VAL A 236 -6.93 0.91 -28.17
C VAL A 236 -5.57 1.47 -27.74
N LEU A 237 -5.04 2.48 -28.43
CA LEU A 237 -3.79 3.14 -28.05
C LEU A 237 -3.94 3.92 -26.74
N GLU A 238 -5.08 4.57 -26.56
CA GLU A 238 -5.45 5.28 -25.34
C GLU A 238 -5.61 4.31 -24.16
N ASP A 239 -6.26 3.17 -24.36
CA ASP A 239 -6.39 2.12 -23.34
C ASP A 239 -5.02 1.50 -22.99
N ASN A 240 -4.17 1.26 -23.99
CA ASN A 240 -2.80 0.76 -23.76
C ASN A 240 -1.97 1.76 -22.95
N LEU A 241 -2.05 3.05 -23.30
CA LEU A 241 -1.41 4.10 -22.51
C LEU A 241 -1.94 4.09 -21.08
N MET A 242 -3.27 4.14 -20.89
CA MET A 242 -3.90 4.16 -19.57
C MET A 242 -3.50 2.97 -18.72
N ASN A 243 -3.47 1.77 -19.27
CA ASN A 243 -3.05 0.57 -18.53
C ASN A 243 -1.59 0.66 -18.05
N ASN A 244 -0.70 1.23 -18.87
CA ASN A 244 0.69 1.41 -18.47
C ASN A 244 0.87 2.47 -17.39
N ILE A 245 0.23 3.64 -17.50
CA ILE A 245 0.39 4.73 -16.54
C ILE A 245 -0.38 4.51 -15.23
N LEU A 246 -1.48 3.75 -15.26
CA LEU A 246 -2.19 3.33 -14.05
C LEU A 246 -1.33 2.40 -13.19
N GLY A 247 -0.50 1.58 -13.82
CA GLY A 247 0.43 0.70 -13.12
C GLY A 247 -0.17 0.02 -11.88
N PHE A 248 0.41 0.27 -10.71
CA PHE A 248 -0.04 -0.35 -9.45
C PHE A 248 -1.48 0.02 -9.06
N SER A 249 -2.02 1.14 -9.52
CA SER A 249 -3.41 1.50 -9.24
C SER A 249 -4.42 0.48 -9.77
N GLN A 250 -4.06 -0.31 -10.79
CA GLN A 250 -4.86 -1.45 -11.24
C GLN A 250 -5.04 -2.48 -10.12
N ILE A 251 -3.99 -2.76 -9.33
CA ILE A 251 -4.06 -3.69 -8.19
C ILE A 251 -5.00 -3.14 -7.11
N ILE A 252 -4.92 -1.85 -6.82
CA ILE A 252 -5.84 -1.21 -5.86
C ILE A 252 -7.29 -1.31 -6.36
N ASN A 253 -7.53 -1.08 -7.65
CA ASN A 253 -8.86 -1.22 -8.24
C ASN A 253 -9.39 -2.67 -8.14
N LEU A 254 -8.54 -3.66 -8.37
CA LEU A 254 -8.89 -5.08 -8.18
C LEU A 254 -9.23 -5.41 -6.72
N LEU A 255 -8.47 -4.88 -5.74
CA LEU A 255 -8.77 -5.06 -4.31
C LEU A 255 -10.13 -4.46 -3.94
N VAL A 256 -10.43 -3.27 -4.46
CA VAL A 256 -11.72 -2.58 -4.24
C VAL A 256 -12.88 -3.32 -4.92
N GLU A 257 -12.68 -3.86 -6.12
CA GLU A 257 -13.70 -4.61 -6.85
C GLU A 257 -14.05 -5.94 -6.15
N HIS A 258 -13.02 -6.70 -5.77
CA HIS A 258 -13.23 -8.04 -5.20
C HIS A 258 -13.55 -8.04 -3.72
N LYS A 259 -13.35 -6.93 -3.01
CA LYS A 259 -13.70 -6.74 -1.59
C LYS A 259 -13.25 -7.88 -0.68
N LYS A 260 -12.07 -8.46 -0.98
CA LYS A 260 -11.50 -9.49 -0.12
C LYS A 260 -11.15 -8.91 1.25
N PRO A 261 -11.27 -9.66 2.34
CA PRO A 261 -10.78 -9.22 3.65
C PRO A 261 -9.30 -8.84 3.56
N ILE A 262 -8.95 -7.67 4.08
CA ILE A 262 -7.58 -7.18 4.17
C ILE A 262 -7.07 -7.41 5.59
N ILE A 263 -5.93 -8.05 5.70
CA ILE A 263 -5.28 -8.36 6.97
C ILE A 263 -3.93 -7.67 7.01
N GLY A 264 -3.64 -6.94 8.07
CA GLY A 264 -2.31 -6.39 8.25
C GLY A 264 -1.94 -6.26 9.73
N HIS A 265 -0.86 -5.55 10.01
CA HIS A 265 -0.35 -5.40 11.36
C HIS A 265 -0.04 -3.92 11.65
N ASN A 266 -0.87 -3.25 12.45
CA ASN A 266 -0.73 -1.82 12.76
C ASN A 266 -1.03 -0.89 11.57
N LEU A 267 -2.12 -1.15 10.89
CA LEU A 267 -2.52 -0.60 9.58
C LEU A 267 -2.89 0.88 9.53
N PHE A 268 -2.79 1.65 10.62
CA PHE A 268 -3.31 3.03 10.63
C PHE A 268 -2.67 3.90 9.55
N LEU A 269 -1.33 3.89 9.44
CA LEU A 269 -0.61 4.70 8.45
C LEU A 269 -0.78 4.15 7.03
N ASP A 270 -0.79 2.81 6.89
CA ASP A 270 -1.01 2.13 5.61
C ASP A 270 -2.33 2.56 4.97
N VAL A 271 -3.40 2.53 5.73
CA VAL A 271 -4.74 2.90 5.25
C VAL A 271 -4.83 4.40 4.90
N VAL A 272 -4.18 5.26 5.67
CA VAL A 272 -4.13 6.70 5.39
C VAL A 272 -3.37 6.98 4.09
N LEU A 273 -2.19 6.39 3.92
CA LEU A 273 -1.38 6.55 2.71
C LEU A 273 -2.02 5.89 1.49
N LEU A 274 -2.59 4.69 1.64
CA LEU A 274 -3.34 4.03 0.58
C LEU A 274 -4.45 4.93 0.03
N HIS A 275 -5.22 5.58 0.92
CA HIS A 275 -6.25 6.53 0.50
C HIS A 275 -5.64 7.75 -0.18
N SER A 276 -4.63 8.38 0.42
CA SER A 276 -4.02 9.59 -0.12
C SER A 276 -3.36 9.36 -1.48
N GLN A 277 -2.65 8.26 -1.63
CA GLN A 277 -1.83 7.98 -2.81
C GLN A 277 -2.63 7.41 -3.99
N PHE A 278 -3.64 6.56 -3.73
CA PHE A 278 -4.35 5.85 -4.80
C PHE A 278 -5.80 6.28 -5.00
N ILE A 279 -6.44 6.88 -3.99
CA ILE A 279 -7.84 7.32 -4.12
C ILE A 279 -7.89 8.83 -4.41
N GLY A 280 -7.14 9.62 -3.64
CA GLY A 280 -7.06 11.05 -3.79
C GLY A 280 -6.91 11.77 -2.45
N PRO A 281 -6.96 13.10 -2.44
CA PRO A 281 -6.75 13.89 -1.24
C PRO A 281 -7.60 13.41 -0.07
N LEU A 282 -7.00 13.40 1.12
CA LEU A 282 -7.72 12.99 2.33
C LEU A 282 -8.91 13.90 2.62
N PRO A 283 -10.08 13.34 2.99
CA PRO A 283 -11.26 14.10 3.35
C PRO A 283 -11.00 15.12 4.46
N LYS A 284 -11.72 16.24 4.43
CA LYS A 284 -11.64 17.26 5.46
C LYS A 284 -11.99 16.71 6.84
N TYR A 285 -12.98 15.82 6.90
CA TYR A 285 -13.50 15.26 8.14
C TYR A 285 -13.04 13.81 8.34
N TYR A 286 -12.56 13.50 9.52
CA TYR A 286 -12.14 12.16 9.94
C TYR A 286 -13.26 11.10 9.74
N SER A 287 -14.52 11.44 10.05
CA SER A 287 -15.66 10.54 9.83
C SER A 287 -15.88 10.21 8.34
N ALA A 288 -15.66 11.18 7.44
CA ALA A 288 -15.74 10.95 6.02
C ALA A 288 -14.60 10.05 5.53
N PHE A 289 -13.39 10.20 6.07
CA PHE A 289 -12.26 9.31 5.80
C PHE A 289 -12.59 7.87 6.19
N LYS A 290 -13.07 7.63 7.43
CA LYS A 290 -13.47 6.30 7.89
C LYS A 290 -14.51 5.66 6.97
N LYS A 291 -15.55 6.43 6.60
CA LYS A 291 -16.58 5.97 5.68
C LYS A 291 -16.05 5.62 4.30
N ASN A 292 -15.15 6.43 3.75
CA ASN A 292 -14.52 6.16 2.46
C ASN A 292 -13.72 4.86 2.50
N VAL A 293 -12.87 4.69 3.52
CA VAL A 293 -12.09 3.47 3.69
C VAL A 293 -12.99 2.24 3.80
N ASN A 294 -14.03 2.30 4.63
CA ASN A 294 -14.95 1.18 4.81
C ASN A 294 -15.75 0.85 3.53
N ASN A 295 -16.10 1.84 2.72
CA ASN A 295 -16.76 1.61 1.43
C ASN A 295 -15.84 0.91 0.42
N LEU A 296 -14.55 1.26 0.43
CA LEU A 296 -13.54 0.67 -0.46
C LEU A 296 -13.15 -0.74 0.01
N PHE A 297 -12.91 -0.88 1.30
CA PHE A 297 -12.42 -2.10 1.96
C PHE A 297 -13.33 -2.43 3.16
N PRO A 298 -14.45 -3.11 2.93
CA PRO A 298 -15.49 -3.31 3.95
C PRO A 298 -15.07 -4.25 5.09
N ILE A 299 -14.00 -5.03 4.90
CA ILE A 299 -13.53 -6.02 5.88
C ILE A 299 -12.02 -5.84 6.06
N ILE A 300 -11.63 -5.24 7.18
CA ILE A 300 -10.21 -5.07 7.56
C ILE A 300 -9.99 -5.68 8.94
N PHE A 301 -8.90 -6.42 9.10
CA PHE A 301 -8.43 -6.93 10.38
C PHE A 301 -7.01 -6.47 10.66
N ASP A 302 -6.78 -5.95 11.87
CA ASP A 302 -5.46 -5.55 12.35
C ASP A 302 -4.96 -6.53 13.40
N THR A 303 -3.99 -7.35 13.05
CA THR A 303 -3.47 -8.42 13.91
C THR A 303 -2.79 -7.88 15.17
N LYS A 304 -2.28 -6.64 15.15
CA LYS A 304 -1.75 -6.00 16.35
C LYS A 304 -2.83 -5.69 17.37
N TYR A 305 -3.98 -5.19 16.91
CA TYR A 305 -5.12 -4.96 17.79
C TYR A 305 -5.69 -6.29 18.32
N ILE A 306 -5.88 -7.28 17.42
CA ILE A 306 -6.39 -8.60 17.78
C ILE A 306 -5.50 -9.25 18.83
N SER A 307 -4.19 -9.34 18.58
CA SER A 307 -3.24 -9.95 19.51
C SER A 307 -3.19 -9.23 20.86
N HIS A 308 -3.27 -7.91 20.86
CA HIS A 308 -3.31 -7.12 22.08
C HIS A 308 -4.56 -7.44 22.93
N GLU A 309 -5.74 -7.49 22.31
CA GLU A 309 -6.98 -7.78 23.03
C GLU A 309 -7.09 -9.22 23.49
N MET A 310 -6.66 -10.16 22.66
CA MET A 310 -6.60 -11.57 23.03
C MET A 310 -5.58 -11.82 24.16
N GLY A 311 -4.41 -11.19 24.09
CA GLY A 311 -3.37 -11.30 25.10
C GLY A 311 -3.83 -10.90 26.51
N LYS A 312 -4.76 -9.95 26.64
CA LYS A 312 -5.33 -9.56 27.95
C LYS A 312 -6.13 -10.67 28.65
N LYS A 313 -6.58 -11.67 27.90
CA LYS A 313 -7.42 -12.78 28.37
C LYS A 313 -6.62 -14.06 28.64
N LEU A 314 -5.32 -14.07 28.29
CA LEU A 314 -4.47 -15.24 28.40
C LEU A 314 -3.74 -15.30 29.74
N SER A 315 -3.44 -16.52 30.19
CA SER A 315 -2.53 -16.74 31.32
C SER A 315 -1.08 -16.42 30.93
N TYR A 316 -0.24 -16.14 31.92
CA TYR A 316 1.16 -15.76 31.70
C TYR A 316 1.95 -16.80 30.88
N ASP A 317 1.67 -18.07 31.08
CA ASP A 317 2.35 -19.19 30.39
C ASP A 317 1.92 -19.38 28.94
N GLU A 318 0.86 -18.70 28.51
CA GLU A 318 0.27 -18.77 27.17
C GLU A 318 0.49 -17.50 26.35
N LEU A 319 1.13 -16.51 26.97
CA LEU A 319 1.25 -15.16 26.40
C LEU A 319 2.46 -15.09 25.46
N TRP A 320 2.25 -14.47 24.29
CA TRP A 320 3.37 -14.03 23.47
C TRP A 320 4.10 -12.83 24.12
N ASN A 321 5.42 -12.78 23.96
CA ASN A 321 6.28 -11.82 24.66
C ASN A 321 5.97 -10.34 24.32
N SER A 322 5.56 -10.07 23.10
CA SER A 322 5.18 -8.72 22.66
C SER A 322 4.21 -8.76 21.46
N ASN A 323 3.55 -7.63 21.21
CA ASN A 323 2.67 -7.46 20.03
C ASN A 323 3.42 -6.88 18.82
N LYS A 324 4.73 -7.12 18.67
CA LYS A 324 5.45 -6.89 17.44
C LYS A 324 5.18 -8.03 16.47
N LEU A 325 5.12 -7.74 15.18
CA LEU A 325 4.83 -8.74 14.16
C LEU A 325 5.82 -9.92 14.20
N GLN A 326 7.10 -9.60 14.30
CA GLN A 326 8.17 -10.60 14.41
C GLN A 326 7.94 -11.54 15.60
N ASP A 327 7.80 -11.00 16.81
CA ASP A 327 7.65 -11.79 18.03
C ASP A 327 6.39 -12.67 17.98
N LEU A 328 5.31 -12.14 17.41
CA LEU A 328 4.04 -12.87 17.24
C LEU A 328 4.18 -13.99 16.20
N TYR A 329 4.82 -13.72 15.07
CA TYR A 329 5.07 -14.74 14.05
C TYR A 329 5.97 -15.85 14.57
N GLU A 330 7.09 -15.53 15.22
CA GLU A 330 8.00 -16.49 15.82
C GLU A 330 7.32 -17.33 16.89
N PHE A 331 6.46 -16.73 17.72
CA PHE A 331 5.68 -17.47 18.73
C PHE A 331 4.80 -18.57 18.09
N PHE A 332 4.14 -18.26 16.97
CA PHE A 332 3.27 -19.22 16.31
C PHE A 332 4.03 -20.19 15.39
N SER A 333 5.09 -19.77 14.73
CA SER A 333 5.84 -20.59 13.75
C SER A 333 6.81 -21.56 14.40
N GLU A 334 7.39 -21.21 15.55
CA GLU A 334 8.34 -22.05 16.28
C GLU A 334 7.67 -23.07 17.23
N GLY A 335 6.35 -23.20 17.19
CA GLY A 335 5.62 -24.18 18.02
C GLY A 335 5.59 -23.85 19.52
N LYS A 336 5.88 -22.59 19.90
CA LYS A 336 5.79 -22.17 21.32
C LYS A 336 4.37 -22.20 21.85
N CYS A 337 3.37 -22.23 20.95
CA CYS A 337 1.96 -22.32 21.29
C CYS A 337 1.52 -23.79 21.39
N LYS A 338 1.80 -24.44 22.52
CA LYS A 338 1.46 -25.87 22.78
C LYS A 338 -0.03 -26.19 22.58
N LYS A 339 -0.92 -25.24 22.84
CA LYS A 339 -2.37 -25.43 22.65
C LYS A 339 -2.77 -25.60 21.20
N LEU A 340 -2.02 -25.04 20.26
CA LEU A 340 -2.33 -25.11 18.83
C LEU A 340 -1.70 -26.32 18.11
N GLU A 341 -0.99 -27.19 18.79
CA GLU A 341 -0.32 -28.35 18.15
C GLU A 341 -1.31 -29.36 17.52
N LYS A 342 -2.57 -29.37 17.97
CA LYS A 342 -3.60 -30.27 17.45
C LYS A 342 -4.54 -29.55 16.49
N GLY A 343 -4.64 -30.06 15.27
CA GLY A 343 -5.61 -29.60 14.27
C GLY A 343 -5.23 -28.29 13.55
N ILE A 344 -3.97 -27.89 13.60
CA ILE A 344 -3.48 -26.69 12.91
C ILE A 344 -3.37 -26.96 11.42
N ASN A 345 -3.97 -26.07 10.62
CA ASN A 345 -3.76 -26.06 9.18
C ASN A 345 -2.31 -25.74 8.83
N PHE A 346 -1.72 -26.48 7.92
CA PHE A 346 -0.44 -26.15 7.33
C PHE A 346 -0.59 -24.91 6.43
N ILE A 347 0.41 -24.03 6.42
CA ILE A 347 0.44 -22.86 5.57
C ILE A 347 1.67 -22.98 4.67
N LYS A 348 1.43 -23.34 3.40
CA LYS A 348 2.48 -23.49 2.40
C LYS A 348 2.73 -22.14 1.74
N LEU A 349 3.94 -21.64 1.86
CA LEU A 349 4.37 -20.50 1.06
C LEU A 349 4.73 -20.99 -0.35
N SER A 350 3.94 -20.60 -1.34
CA SER A 350 4.04 -21.10 -2.72
C SER A 350 4.97 -20.26 -3.61
N THR A 351 5.25 -19.03 -3.22
CA THR A 351 6.22 -18.16 -3.89
C THR A 351 7.44 -18.00 -2.99
N PRO A 352 8.65 -18.36 -3.45
CA PRO A 352 9.85 -18.00 -2.72
C PRO A 352 9.97 -16.48 -2.70
N PHE A 353 10.05 -15.88 -1.53
CA PHE A 353 10.64 -14.56 -1.42
C PHE A 353 12.12 -14.72 -1.77
N ASN A 354 12.59 -14.00 -2.79
CA ASN A 354 13.97 -14.09 -3.30
C ASN A 354 15.01 -13.57 -2.29
N VAL A 355 14.56 -12.96 -1.22
CA VAL A 355 15.38 -12.46 -0.12
C VAL A 355 15.17 -13.37 1.08
N LYS A 356 16.25 -13.67 1.82
CA LYS A 356 16.17 -14.25 3.17
C LYS A 356 14.98 -13.62 3.90
N GLN A 357 14.11 -14.43 4.51
CA GLN A 357 13.01 -14.03 5.39
C GLN A 357 13.46 -12.82 6.23
N SER A 358 13.15 -11.62 5.73
CA SER A 358 13.65 -10.37 6.28
C SER A 358 12.48 -9.55 6.73
N TYR A 359 12.33 -9.39 8.04
CA TYR A 359 11.37 -8.43 8.58
C TYR A 359 11.71 -7.02 8.09
N HIS A 360 10.67 -6.21 7.93
CA HIS A 360 10.73 -4.89 7.30
C HIS A 360 10.98 -4.96 5.78
N GLU A 361 10.48 -6.02 5.16
CA GLU A 361 10.26 -6.15 3.73
C GLU A 361 8.75 -6.41 3.57
N ALA A 362 8.05 -5.50 2.87
CA ALA A 362 6.60 -5.46 2.88
C ALA A 362 5.95 -6.78 2.45
N GLY A 363 6.53 -7.50 1.48
CA GLY A 363 6.02 -8.80 1.06
C GLY A 363 6.09 -9.84 2.17
N TRP A 364 7.22 -9.91 2.88
CA TRP A 364 7.38 -10.83 4.01
C TRP A 364 6.45 -10.46 5.17
N ASP A 365 6.35 -9.18 5.52
CA ASP A 365 5.52 -8.73 6.63
C ASP A 365 4.02 -8.90 6.32
N SER A 366 3.60 -8.77 5.05
CA SER A 366 2.25 -9.12 4.62
C SER A 366 1.93 -10.62 4.80
N TYR A 367 2.90 -11.50 4.53
CA TYR A 367 2.79 -12.94 4.79
C TYR A 367 2.70 -13.22 6.29
N CYS A 368 3.60 -12.65 7.10
CA CYS A 368 3.59 -12.82 8.55
C CYS A 368 2.27 -12.37 9.18
N SER A 369 1.70 -11.25 8.70
CA SER A 369 0.41 -10.73 9.16
C SER A 369 -0.73 -11.71 8.89
N GLY A 370 -0.82 -12.24 7.67
CA GLY A 370 -1.83 -13.24 7.32
C GLY A 370 -1.63 -14.59 8.02
N TYR A 371 -0.37 -15.00 8.21
CA TYR A 371 -0.04 -16.19 8.99
C TYR A 371 -0.53 -16.05 10.44
N CYS A 372 -0.19 -14.95 11.10
CA CYS A 372 -0.64 -14.67 12.47
C CYS A 372 -2.17 -14.62 12.56
N PHE A 373 -2.84 -14.04 11.56
CA PHE A 373 -4.31 -13.99 11.50
C PHE A 373 -4.93 -15.38 11.50
N ILE A 374 -4.41 -16.33 10.70
CA ILE A 374 -4.89 -17.71 10.67
C ILE A 374 -4.74 -18.35 12.05
N ARG A 375 -3.61 -18.13 12.73
CA ARG A 375 -3.32 -18.69 14.06
C ARG A 375 -4.21 -18.10 15.15
N LEU A 376 -4.36 -16.77 15.16
CA LEU A 376 -5.26 -16.06 16.09
C LEU A 376 -6.72 -16.49 15.89
N GLY A 377 -7.17 -16.63 14.62
CA GLY A 377 -8.52 -17.09 14.32
C GLY A 377 -8.77 -18.55 14.72
N HIS A 378 -7.77 -19.40 14.53
CA HIS A 378 -7.85 -20.79 15.01
C HIS A 378 -7.97 -20.84 16.54
N TRP A 379 -7.10 -20.11 17.23
CA TRP A 379 -7.16 -20.01 18.70
C TRP A 379 -8.52 -19.51 19.19
N ALA A 380 -9.00 -18.37 18.65
CA ALA A 380 -10.26 -17.79 19.05
C ALA A 380 -11.45 -18.76 18.85
N ALA A 381 -11.46 -19.51 17.74
CA ALA A 381 -12.51 -20.50 17.45
C ALA A 381 -12.46 -21.68 18.42
N CYS A 382 -11.26 -22.16 18.75
CA CYS A 382 -11.08 -23.27 19.72
C CYS A 382 -11.48 -22.85 21.13
N GLU A 383 -11.09 -21.66 21.58
CA GLU A 383 -11.50 -21.12 22.90
C GLU A 383 -13.04 -20.97 22.99
N THR A 384 -13.67 -20.48 21.91
CA THR A 384 -15.14 -20.33 21.88
C THR A 384 -15.86 -21.69 21.94
N SER A 385 -15.30 -22.72 21.28
CA SER A 385 -15.90 -24.09 21.25
C SER A 385 -15.50 -24.96 22.42
N GLY A 386 -14.51 -24.56 23.23
CA GLY A 386 -13.92 -25.38 24.30
C GLY A 386 -13.17 -26.63 23.79
N SER A 387 -12.90 -26.74 22.51
CA SER A 387 -12.26 -27.92 21.88
C SER A 387 -11.23 -27.52 20.83
N TYR A 388 -10.02 -28.07 20.95
CA TYR A 388 -8.95 -27.91 19.95
C TYR A 388 -9.12 -28.93 18.82
N ARG A 389 -9.56 -28.47 17.67
CA ARG A 389 -9.90 -29.25 16.48
C ARG A 389 -9.53 -28.50 15.21
N PRO A 390 -9.53 -29.14 14.03
CA PRO A 390 -9.45 -28.42 12.76
C PRO A 390 -10.56 -27.38 12.62
N VAL A 391 -10.20 -26.19 12.16
CA VAL A 391 -11.10 -25.02 12.03
C VAL A 391 -11.00 -24.48 10.62
N GLY A 392 -12.14 -24.37 9.94
CA GLY A 392 -12.20 -23.86 8.58
C GLY A 392 -12.09 -22.31 8.48
N PRO A 393 -11.86 -21.77 7.27
CA PRO A 393 -11.67 -20.33 7.07
C PRO A 393 -12.85 -19.48 7.56
N LYS A 394 -14.07 -19.91 7.27
CA LYS A 394 -15.29 -19.16 7.68
C LYS A 394 -15.43 -19.09 9.20
N GLU A 395 -15.11 -20.16 9.87
CA GLU A 395 -15.20 -20.24 11.34
C GLU A 395 -14.12 -19.37 12.00
N LYS A 396 -12.90 -19.33 11.44
CA LYS A 396 -11.84 -18.41 11.90
C LYS A 396 -12.25 -16.95 11.75
N LEU A 397 -12.83 -16.58 10.60
CA LEU A 397 -13.35 -15.24 10.37
C LEU A 397 -14.45 -14.89 11.36
N ALA A 398 -15.43 -15.79 11.56
CA ALA A 398 -16.51 -15.58 12.52
C ALA A 398 -16.01 -15.43 13.96
N ALA A 399 -15.00 -16.19 14.37
CA ALA A 399 -14.41 -16.09 15.70
C ALA A 399 -13.69 -14.74 15.95
N LEU A 400 -13.23 -14.08 14.88
CA LEU A 400 -12.57 -12.77 14.92
C LEU A 400 -13.50 -11.60 14.55
N ASP A 401 -14.77 -11.84 14.23
CA ASP A 401 -15.70 -10.82 13.73
C ASP A 401 -15.83 -9.60 14.66
N PHE A 402 -15.75 -9.83 15.97
CA PHE A 402 -15.71 -8.74 16.95
C PHE A 402 -14.58 -7.72 16.71
N TYR A 403 -13.48 -8.14 16.12
CA TYR A 403 -12.32 -7.28 15.82
C TYR A 403 -12.34 -6.68 14.42
N CYS A 404 -13.35 -7.01 13.60
CA CYS A 404 -13.48 -6.51 12.25
C CYS A 404 -13.57 -4.98 12.22
N ASN A 405 -12.89 -4.36 11.28
CA ASN A 405 -12.90 -2.90 11.05
C ASN A 405 -12.41 -2.06 12.25
N LYS A 406 -11.58 -2.66 13.11
CA LYS A 406 -10.92 -2.00 14.24
C LYS A 406 -9.42 -1.98 13.99
N ILE A 407 -8.91 -0.81 13.60
CA ILE A 407 -7.50 -0.61 13.25
C ILE A 407 -6.74 -0.12 14.49
N ASN A 408 -5.61 -0.74 14.78
CA ASN A 408 -4.77 -0.41 15.93
C ASN A 408 -4.30 1.04 15.93
N VAL A 409 -4.30 1.66 17.09
CA VAL A 409 -3.73 3.01 17.30
C VAL A 409 -2.70 2.98 18.43
N ILE A 410 -1.43 3.12 18.06
CA ILE A 410 -0.32 3.14 19.02
C ILE A 410 -0.35 4.43 19.83
N ARG A 411 -0.26 4.32 21.17
CA ARG A 411 -0.15 5.46 22.09
C ARG A 411 -1.24 6.54 21.88
N GLY A 412 -2.44 6.18 21.43
CA GLY A 412 -3.57 7.11 21.30
C GLY A 412 -4.44 7.19 22.58
N ALA A 413 -5.36 8.13 22.64
CA ALA A 413 -6.35 8.20 23.71
C ALA A 413 -7.25 6.95 23.75
N VAL A 414 -7.43 6.30 22.61
CA VAL A 414 -8.17 5.05 22.45
C VAL A 414 -7.34 4.01 21.70
N PRO A 415 -7.58 2.70 21.90
CA PRO A 415 -6.72 1.64 21.38
C PRO A 415 -6.90 1.37 19.89
N TYR A 416 -8.02 1.78 19.28
CA TYR A 416 -8.29 1.53 17.87
C TYR A 416 -9.15 2.62 17.22
N MET A 417 -9.03 2.73 15.90
CA MET A 417 -9.95 3.45 15.02
C MET A 417 -11.06 2.48 14.58
N ASN A 418 -12.33 2.87 14.75
CA ASN A 418 -13.47 2.08 14.30
C ASN A 418 -13.97 2.62 12.95
N LEU A 419 -13.84 1.85 11.89
CA LEU A 419 -14.24 2.29 10.54
C LEU A 419 -15.75 2.37 10.32
N VAL A 420 -16.54 1.62 11.12
CA VAL A 420 -17.99 1.48 10.91
C VAL A 420 -18.79 2.43 11.78
N SER A 421 -18.33 2.69 13.02
CA SER A 421 -19.02 3.50 14.00
C SER A 421 -18.10 4.51 14.67
N ASP A 422 -18.55 5.17 15.70
CA ASP A 422 -17.71 6.03 16.52
C ASP A 422 -16.58 5.24 17.19
N ASP A 423 -15.45 5.92 17.41
CA ASP A 423 -14.35 5.35 18.15
C ASP A 423 -14.78 5.11 19.61
N PRO A 424 -14.19 4.13 20.31
CA PRO A 424 -14.59 3.82 21.69
C PRO A 424 -14.27 5.00 22.62
N PRO A 425 -14.99 5.10 23.75
CA PRO A 425 -14.59 6.04 24.79
C PRO A 425 -13.20 5.69 25.33
N SER A 426 -12.46 6.71 25.77
CA SER A 426 -11.15 6.49 26.38
C SER A 426 -11.32 5.81 27.74
N HIS A 427 -10.61 4.70 27.94
CA HIS A 427 -10.49 4.01 29.24
C HIS A 427 -9.18 4.34 29.95
N ARG A 428 -8.42 5.34 29.46
CA ARG A 428 -7.18 5.77 30.10
C ARG A 428 -7.45 6.42 31.47
N PRO A 429 -6.46 6.41 32.34
CA PRO A 429 -6.53 7.16 33.59
C PRO A 429 -6.86 8.64 33.36
N THR A 430 -7.50 9.26 34.32
CA THR A 430 -7.76 10.70 34.31
C THR A 430 -6.43 11.45 34.18
N LEU A 431 -6.44 12.52 33.38
CA LEU A 431 -5.29 13.39 33.25
C LEU A 431 -4.93 14.05 34.60
N LEU A 432 -3.67 14.01 34.96
CA LEU A 432 -3.19 14.70 36.13
C LEU A 432 -2.82 16.14 35.77
N HIS A 433 -3.33 17.10 36.51
CA HIS A 433 -3.00 18.50 36.38
C HIS A 433 -1.95 18.88 37.43
N ILE A 434 -0.75 19.27 36.99
CA ILE A 434 0.33 19.72 37.86
C ILE A 434 0.44 21.24 37.78
N LYS A 435 0.55 21.89 38.95
CA LYS A 435 0.78 23.33 39.08
C LYS A 435 2.02 23.61 39.92
N SER A 436 2.90 24.48 39.45
CA SER A 436 4.03 24.95 40.25
C SER A 436 3.53 25.83 41.40
N MET A 437 3.90 25.49 42.63
CA MET A 437 3.57 26.28 43.82
C MET A 437 4.36 27.59 43.91
N LYS A 438 5.52 27.67 43.24
CA LYS A 438 6.37 28.86 43.19
C LYS A 438 6.11 29.63 41.89
N GLU A 439 6.42 30.91 41.84
CA GLU A 439 6.31 31.76 40.65
C GLU A 439 7.29 31.41 39.53
N ARG A 440 7.82 30.21 39.51
CA ARG A 440 8.74 29.71 38.49
C ARG A 440 8.00 28.93 37.41
N MET A 441 8.52 29.04 36.20
CA MET A 441 8.04 28.20 35.07
C MET A 441 8.18 26.71 35.42
N ILE A 442 7.18 25.94 35.00
CA ILE A 442 7.22 24.49 35.19
C ILE A 442 8.32 23.86 34.31
N ASN A 443 9.16 23.05 34.94
CA ASN A 443 10.22 22.32 34.24
C ASN A 443 9.77 20.93 33.85
N ILE A 444 9.39 20.77 32.59
CA ILE A 444 8.90 19.50 32.03
C ILE A 444 9.98 18.41 32.11
N ALA A 445 11.24 18.72 31.80
CA ALA A 445 12.34 17.75 31.84
C ALA A 445 12.54 17.16 33.25
N LYS A 446 12.46 18.00 34.29
CA LYS A 446 12.55 17.53 35.67
C LYS A 446 11.35 16.69 36.09
N ILE A 447 10.16 17.00 35.62
CA ILE A 447 8.96 16.18 35.89
C ILE A 447 9.09 14.83 35.13
N SER A 448 9.51 14.84 33.86
CA SER A 448 9.74 13.66 33.06
C SER A 448 10.71 12.69 33.75
N SER A 449 11.88 13.20 34.20
CA SER A 449 12.87 12.34 34.85
C SER A 449 12.41 11.70 36.15
N VAL A 450 11.45 12.29 36.85
CA VAL A 450 10.87 11.72 38.07
C VAL A 450 9.82 10.63 37.75
N ILE A 451 9.11 10.79 36.66
CA ILE A 451 7.93 9.94 36.33
C ILE A 451 8.30 8.82 35.32
N GLU A 452 9.41 8.95 34.58
CA GLU A 452 9.86 7.95 33.58
C GLU A 452 9.98 6.53 34.14
N SER A 453 10.31 6.39 35.42
CA SER A 453 10.38 5.10 36.13
C SER A 453 9.00 4.44 36.34
N SER A 454 7.92 5.19 36.19
CA SER A 454 6.55 4.75 36.48
C SER A 454 5.82 4.16 35.26
N GLY A 455 6.45 4.09 34.07
CA GLY A 455 5.87 3.51 32.86
C GLY A 455 5.63 4.53 31.74
N SER A 456 4.70 4.22 30.82
CA SER A 456 4.44 5.08 29.65
C SER A 456 3.66 6.33 30.04
N VAL A 457 4.34 7.47 30.02
CA VAL A 457 3.78 8.77 30.40
C VAL A 457 4.06 9.80 29.32
N ASP A 458 3.11 10.70 29.08
CA ASP A 458 3.30 11.91 28.28
C ASP A 458 2.97 13.15 29.09
N ILE A 459 3.75 14.22 28.90
CA ILE A 459 3.59 15.49 29.59
C ILE A 459 3.35 16.59 28.58
N LYS A 460 2.27 17.35 28.74
CA LYS A 460 1.94 18.49 27.88
C LYS A 460 1.90 19.76 28.72
N ARG A 461 2.71 20.77 28.36
CA ARG A 461 2.61 22.08 28.97
C ARG A 461 1.24 22.68 28.68
N TYR A 462 0.53 23.13 29.71
CA TYR A 462 -0.79 23.75 29.61
C TYR A 462 -0.73 25.27 29.84
N GLY A 463 0.35 25.75 30.51
CA GLY A 463 0.64 27.17 30.77
C GLY A 463 2.04 27.34 31.34
N ASN A 464 2.43 28.56 31.65
CA ASN A 464 3.78 28.82 32.19
C ASN A 464 4.06 28.06 33.49
N ARG A 465 3.05 27.84 34.30
CA ARG A 465 3.14 27.23 35.64
C ARG A 465 2.40 25.89 35.75
N THR A 466 1.82 25.43 34.66
CA THR A 466 0.92 24.23 34.66
C THR A 466 1.27 23.25 33.54
N ALA A 467 1.11 21.97 33.83
CA ALA A 467 1.23 20.89 32.86
C ALA A 467 0.15 19.83 33.09
N LEU A 468 -0.22 19.13 32.04
CA LEU A 468 -1.05 17.94 32.08
C LEU A 468 -0.16 16.70 31.86
N ILE A 469 -0.46 15.63 32.60
CA ILE A 469 0.20 14.33 32.45
C ILE A 469 -0.86 13.31 32.03
N ALA A 470 -0.55 12.54 31.01
CA ALA A 470 -1.30 11.37 30.60
C ALA A 470 -0.51 10.10 30.90
N ALA A 471 -1.11 9.18 31.63
CA ALA A 471 -0.55 7.87 31.92
C ALA A 471 -1.08 6.82 30.95
N GLY A 472 -0.22 5.86 30.56
CA GLY A 472 -0.60 4.78 29.64
C GLY A 472 -1.52 3.74 30.29
N THR A 473 -1.32 3.47 31.59
CA THR A 473 -2.11 2.51 32.37
C THR A 473 -2.46 3.09 33.74
N ARG A 474 -3.37 2.42 34.47
CA ARG A 474 -3.74 2.83 35.86
C ARG A 474 -2.63 2.54 36.86
N ASN A 475 -1.70 1.67 36.52
CA ASN A 475 -0.57 1.31 37.38
C ASN A 475 0.67 2.20 37.10
N THR A 476 0.55 3.12 36.18
CA THR A 476 1.51 4.19 35.90
C THR A 476 1.10 5.45 36.64
#